data_12864fa1961187bb89d352ac6c9e6c09
#
_entry.id   12864fa1961187bb89d352ac6c9e6c09
#
_cell.length_a   1.000
_cell.length_b   1.000
_cell.length_c   1.000
_cell.angle_alpha   90.00
_cell.angle_beta   90.00
_cell.angle_gamma   90.00
#
_symmetry.space_group_name_H-M   'P 1'
#
loop_
_entity.id
_entity.type
_entity.pdbx_description
1 polymer ?
#
loop_
_entity_poly.entity_id
_entity_poly.type
_entity_poly.pdbx_seq_one_letter_code
_entity_poly.pdbx_strand_id
1 'polypeptide(L)'
;QQLSRARLAGSLSSLRQDAERFEQQERWPEALTACKAALGLDSQAAFAANCQARVTMRIDLDSQLKSLFSKPERLFTDGPLQAARQMLAQAASVAPRGPLLTAQIDQLDKLITQAEAQVEVVILSDGLTDVVIYHVGRLGLFQEKSLVLRTGDYTATGSRNGFRDVRQTLKVRPGTGRMIFKLRCEEPI
;
A
#
# COMPACT_ATOMS: atom_id res chain seq x y z
N GLN A 1 53.53 9.67 -9.61
CA GLN A 1 52.22 10.17 -10.06
C GLN A 1 51.45 9.16 -10.94
N GLN A 2 52.06 8.51 -11.93
CA GLN A 2 51.41 7.54 -12.81
C GLN A 2 50.90 6.29 -12.04
N LEU A 3 51.74 5.73 -11.12
CA LEU A 3 51.37 4.56 -10.30
C LEU A 3 50.18 4.87 -9.36
N SER A 4 50.08 6.09 -8.79
CA SER A 4 48.99 6.49 -7.93
C SER A 4 47.69 6.62 -8.71
N ARG A 5 47.73 7.19 -9.94
CA ARG A 5 46.56 7.29 -10.84
C ARG A 5 46.08 5.92 -11.30
N ALA A 6 47.00 5.01 -11.64
CA ALA A 6 46.66 3.64 -12.03
C ALA A 6 45.97 2.88 -10.89
N ARG A 7 46.44 3.00 -9.65
CA ARG A 7 45.83 2.42 -8.46
C ARG A 7 44.42 2.97 -8.21
N LEU A 8 44.25 4.29 -8.29
CA LEU A 8 42.94 4.93 -8.14
C LEU A 8 41.94 4.43 -9.18
N ALA A 9 42.35 4.40 -10.47
CA ALA A 9 41.53 3.88 -11.55
C ALA A 9 41.13 2.41 -11.34
N GLY A 10 42.06 1.56 -10.87
CA GLY A 10 41.78 0.17 -10.52
C GLY A 10 40.77 0.05 -9.40
N SER A 11 40.93 0.83 -8.31
CA SER A 11 39.98 0.84 -7.19
C SER A 11 38.58 1.30 -7.61
N LEU A 12 38.47 2.35 -8.41
CA LEU A 12 37.19 2.83 -8.92
C LEU A 12 36.50 1.80 -9.83
N SER A 13 37.30 1.10 -10.69
CA SER A 13 36.78 0.03 -11.54
C SER A 13 36.23 -1.15 -10.71
N SER A 14 36.96 -1.57 -9.68
CA SER A 14 36.50 -2.63 -8.76
C SER A 14 35.19 -2.25 -8.06
N LEU A 15 35.11 -1.03 -7.48
CA LEU A 15 33.92 -0.55 -6.80
C LEU A 15 32.72 -0.42 -7.74
N ARG A 16 32.95 -0.06 -8.99
CA ARG A 16 31.89 -0.05 -10.03
C ARG A 16 31.36 -1.46 -10.29
N GLN A 17 32.24 -2.44 -10.47
CA GLN A 17 31.85 -3.84 -10.69
C GLN A 17 31.10 -4.40 -9.50
N ASP A 18 31.55 -4.09 -8.27
CA ASP A 18 30.86 -4.50 -7.05
C ASP A 18 29.45 -3.90 -6.95
N ALA A 19 29.32 -2.58 -7.23
CA ALA A 19 28.02 -1.92 -7.24
C ALA A 19 27.07 -2.55 -8.26
N GLU A 20 27.52 -2.76 -9.51
CA GLU A 20 26.74 -3.38 -10.59
C GLU A 20 26.30 -4.82 -10.21
N ARG A 21 27.19 -5.59 -9.61
CA ARG A 21 26.87 -6.95 -9.11
C ARG A 21 25.82 -6.94 -8.02
N PHE A 22 25.95 -6.04 -7.01
CA PHE A 22 24.96 -5.92 -5.95
C PHE A 22 23.60 -5.42 -6.47
N GLU A 23 23.57 -4.48 -7.43
CA GLU A 23 22.34 -4.04 -8.08
C GLU A 23 21.64 -5.21 -8.80
N GLN A 24 22.38 -6.04 -9.54
CA GLN A 24 21.82 -7.23 -10.20
C GLN A 24 21.24 -8.26 -9.22
N GLN A 25 21.79 -8.34 -8.01
CA GLN A 25 21.32 -9.19 -6.92
C GLN A 25 20.24 -8.53 -6.06
N GLU A 26 19.80 -7.32 -6.39
CA GLU A 26 18.88 -6.48 -5.61
C GLU A 26 19.35 -6.24 -4.15
N ARG A 27 20.67 -6.26 -3.93
CA ARG A 27 21.32 -5.96 -2.64
C ARG A 27 21.63 -4.47 -2.55
N TRP A 28 20.58 -3.69 -2.41
CA TRP A 28 20.64 -2.22 -2.50
C TRP A 28 21.52 -1.56 -1.44
N PRO A 29 21.53 -1.97 -0.14
CA PRO A 29 22.42 -1.38 0.86
C PRO A 29 23.90 -1.56 0.54
N GLU A 30 24.27 -2.75 0.03
CA GLU A 30 25.67 -3.04 -0.34
C GLU A 30 26.07 -2.28 -1.62
N ALA A 31 25.15 -2.18 -2.59
CA ALA A 31 25.36 -1.35 -3.77
C ALA A 31 25.59 0.11 -3.39
N LEU A 32 24.76 0.66 -2.48
CA LEU A 32 24.92 2.03 -1.97
C LEU A 32 26.27 2.25 -1.30
N THR A 33 26.73 1.27 -0.54
CA THR A 33 28.04 1.32 0.13
C THR A 33 29.18 1.39 -0.89
N ALA A 34 29.12 0.58 -1.96
CA ALA A 34 30.11 0.60 -3.02
C ALA A 34 30.11 1.95 -3.78
N CYS A 35 28.91 2.50 -4.10
CA CYS A 35 28.81 3.81 -4.76
C CYS A 35 29.38 4.94 -3.89
N LYS A 36 29.08 4.95 -2.58
CA LYS A 36 29.62 5.94 -1.64
C LYS A 36 31.14 5.82 -1.47
N ALA A 37 31.66 4.60 -1.43
CA ALA A 37 33.11 4.36 -1.37
C ALA A 37 33.82 4.92 -2.62
N ALA A 38 33.21 4.75 -3.80
CA ALA A 38 33.75 5.32 -5.03
C ALA A 38 33.74 6.86 -5.02
N LEU A 39 32.68 7.50 -4.51
CA LEU A 39 32.59 8.96 -4.32
C LEU A 39 33.61 9.46 -3.28
N GLY A 40 33.93 8.66 -2.27
CA GLY A 40 34.97 8.98 -1.29
C GLY A 40 36.37 8.98 -1.90
N LEU A 41 36.62 8.15 -2.93
CA LEU A 41 37.89 8.12 -3.66
C LEU A 41 37.98 9.24 -4.72
N ASP A 42 36.88 9.51 -5.41
CA ASP A 42 36.76 10.56 -6.42
C ASP A 42 35.35 11.17 -6.39
N SER A 43 35.23 12.34 -5.80
CA SER A 43 33.97 13.08 -5.69
C SER A 43 33.35 13.50 -7.04
N GLN A 44 34.14 13.46 -8.13
CA GLN A 44 33.70 13.77 -9.48
C GLN A 44 33.38 12.52 -10.31
N ALA A 45 33.42 11.33 -9.70
CA ALA A 45 33.10 10.07 -10.40
C ALA A 45 31.61 10.01 -10.78
N ALA A 46 31.27 10.46 -11.99
CA ALA A 46 29.88 10.55 -12.47
C ALA A 46 29.11 9.22 -12.37
N PHE A 47 29.78 8.07 -12.63
CA PHE A 47 29.15 6.75 -12.47
C PHE A 47 28.68 6.50 -11.03
N ALA A 48 29.48 6.93 -10.04
CA ALA A 48 29.20 6.70 -8.63
C ALA A 48 28.07 7.60 -8.13
N ALA A 49 28.00 8.86 -8.58
CA ALA A 49 26.89 9.77 -8.31
C ALA A 49 25.57 9.24 -8.89
N ASN A 50 25.57 8.79 -10.15
CA ASN A 50 24.40 8.21 -10.79
C ASN A 50 23.98 6.90 -10.11
N CYS A 51 24.94 6.06 -9.71
CA CYS A 51 24.72 4.86 -8.94
C CYS A 51 24.03 5.18 -7.60
N GLN A 52 24.59 6.11 -6.84
CA GLN A 52 24.02 6.51 -5.56
C GLN A 52 22.57 6.99 -5.69
N ALA A 53 22.28 7.85 -6.65
CA ALA A 53 20.93 8.36 -6.89
C ALA A 53 19.94 7.22 -7.21
N ARG A 54 20.30 6.35 -8.15
CA ARG A 54 19.48 5.21 -8.59
C ARG A 54 19.23 4.22 -7.44
N VAL A 55 20.29 3.86 -6.72
CA VAL A 55 20.21 2.89 -5.62
C VAL A 55 19.41 3.44 -4.45
N THR A 56 19.58 4.73 -4.11
CA THR A 56 18.77 5.39 -3.05
C THR A 56 17.29 5.32 -3.40
N MET A 57 16.92 5.65 -4.64
CA MET A 57 15.53 5.56 -5.10
C MET A 57 14.96 4.13 -4.93
N ARG A 58 15.78 3.10 -5.19
CA ARG A 58 15.37 1.70 -5.03
C ARG A 58 15.17 1.31 -3.56
N ILE A 59 16.05 1.78 -2.68
CA ILE A 59 15.92 1.59 -1.22
C ILE A 59 14.64 2.24 -0.70
N ASP A 60 14.37 3.47 -1.12
CA ASP A 60 13.18 4.22 -0.70
C ASP A 60 11.89 3.53 -1.19
N LEU A 61 11.85 3.07 -2.44
CA LEU A 61 10.72 2.32 -2.99
C LEU A 61 10.49 1.01 -2.23
N ASP A 62 11.54 0.23 -1.98
CA ASP A 62 11.45 -1.02 -1.20
C ASP A 62 10.93 -0.77 0.21
N SER A 63 11.41 0.29 0.88
CA SER A 63 10.96 0.68 2.22
C SER A 63 9.48 1.07 2.22
N GLN A 64 9.02 1.85 1.24
CA GLN A 64 7.62 2.26 1.10
C GLN A 64 6.71 1.05 0.87
N LEU A 65 7.09 0.13 -0.03
CA LEU A 65 6.36 -1.10 -0.30
C LEU A 65 6.25 -1.99 0.94
N LYS A 66 7.35 -2.20 1.67
CA LYS A 66 7.37 -2.95 2.94
C LYS A 66 6.46 -2.32 4.00
N SER A 67 6.49 -1.00 4.13
CA SER A 67 5.61 -0.27 5.05
C SER A 67 4.12 -0.48 4.69
N LEU A 68 3.78 -0.47 3.41
CA LEU A 68 2.42 -0.71 2.94
C LEU A 68 1.99 -2.16 3.22
N PHE A 69 2.85 -3.13 2.93
CA PHE A 69 2.56 -4.55 3.17
C PHE A 69 2.39 -4.90 4.66
N SER A 70 3.00 -4.12 5.55
CA SER A 70 2.85 -4.31 7.00
C SER A 70 1.47 -3.93 7.54
N LYS A 71 0.69 -3.10 6.82
CA LYS A 71 -0.62 -2.59 7.23
C LYS A 71 -1.58 -2.52 6.03
N PRO A 72 -1.91 -3.67 5.42
CA PRO A 72 -2.72 -3.72 4.20
C PRO A 72 -4.16 -3.21 4.41
N GLU A 73 -4.68 -3.25 5.66
CA GLU A 73 -5.99 -2.74 6.02
C GLU A 73 -6.16 -1.22 5.76
N ARG A 74 -5.06 -0.47 5.67
CA ARG A 74 -5.11 0.96 5.31
C ARG A 74 -5.62 1.20 3.90
N LEU A 75 -5.48 0.21 3.00
CA LEU A 75 -5.97 0.29 1.63
C LEU A 75 -7.50 0.29 1.53
N PHE A 76 -8.20 -0.01 2.64
CA PHE A 76 -9.66 0.08 2.68
C PHE A 76 -10.20 1.53 2.75
N THR A 77 -9.31 2.51 2.82
CA THR A 77 -9.63 3.94 2.75
C THR A 77 -9.13 4.56 1.45
N ASP A 78 -9.84 5.58 0.94
CA ASP A 78 -9.60 6.15 -0.40
C ASP A 78 -8.20 6.75 -0.59
N GLY A 79 -7.73 7.54 0.37
CA GLY A 79 -6.42 8.19 0.26
C GLY A 79 -5.26 7.19 0.12
N PRO A 80 -5.09 6.25 1.06
CA PRO A 80 -4.08 5.20 0.97
C PRO A 80 -4.22 4.31 -0.28
N LEU A 81 -5.43 4.01 -0.73
CA LEU A 81 -5.66 3.24 -1.95
C LEU A 81 -5.16 3.99 -3.20
N GLN A 82 -5.44 5.29 -3.31
CA GLN A 82 -4.92 6.12 -4.40
C GLN A 82 -3.40 6.21 -4.37
N ALA A 83 -2.79 6.38 -3.19
CA ALA A 83 -1.34 6.36 -3.03
C ALA A 83 -0.73 5.02 -3.46
N ALA A 84 -1.39 3.90 -3.13
CA ALA A 84 -0.94 2.57 -3.54
C ALA A 84 -0.99 2.38 -5.06
N ARG A 85 -2.03 2.89 -5.75
CA ARG A 85 -2.10 2.87 -7.22
C ARG A 85 -0.97 3.68 -7.86
N GLN A 86 -0.66 4.86 -7.31
CA GLN A 86 0.46 5.67 -7.80
C GLN A 86 1.80 4.96 -7.58
N MET A 87 1.98 4.31 -6.43
CA MET A 87 3.15 3.51 -6.11
C MET A 87 3.29 2.30 -7.07
N LEU A 88 2.17 1.63 -7.39
CA LEU A 88 2.16 0.54 -8.37
C LEU A 88 2.62 1.02 -9.74
N ALA A 89 2.11 2.15 -10.21
CA ALA A 89 2.51 2.74 -11.49
C ALA A 89 4.00 3.14 -11.49
N GLN A 90 4.49 3.74 -10.39
CA GLN A 90 5.90 4.08 -10.22
C GLN A 90 6.78 2.83 -10.22
N ALA A 91 6.44 1.80 -9.43
CA ALA A 91 7.19 0.55 -9.38
C ALA A 91 7.21 -0.14 -10.75
N ALA A 92 6.08 -0.13 -11.46
CA ALA A 92 5.95 -0.71 -12.79
C ALA A 92 6.78 0.02 -13.86
N SER A 93 7.12 1.29 -13.67
CA SER A 93 7.98 2.06 -14.59
C SER A 93 9.48 1.82 -14.40
N VAL A 94 9.87 1.19 -13.31
CA VAL A 94 11.29 0.93 -13.00
C VAL A 94 11.87 -0.13 -13.92
N ALA A 95 13.02 0.17 -14.53
CA ALA A 95 13.78 -0.77 -15.38
C ALA A 95 15.30 -0.65 -15.06
N PRO A 96 16.05 -1.75 -15.07
CA PRO A 96 15.60 -3.14 -15.16
C PRO A 96 14.87 -3.61 -13.89
N ARG A 97 13.97 -4.58 -14.01
CA ARG A 97 13.27 -5.19 -12.86
C ARG A 97 13.96 -6.48 -12.47
N GLY A 98 14.27 -6.60 -11.19
CA GLY A 98 14.68 -7.86 -10.61
C GLY A 98 13.49 -8.69 -10.08
N PRO A 99 13.74 -9.93 -9.65
CA PRO A 99 12.70 -10.82 -9.15
C PRO A 99 12.00 -10.29 -7.89
N LEU A 100 12.73 -9.59 -7.00
CA LEU A 100 12.14 -9.01 -5.78
C LEU A 100 11.11 -7.93 -6.12
N LEU A 101 11.47 -6.97 -6.97
CA LEU A 101 10.53 -5.91 -7.35
C LEU A 101 9.33 -6.47 -8.11
N THR A 102 9.52 -7.47 -8.97
CA THR A 102 8.42 -8.14 -9.68
C THR A 102 7.43 -8.75 -8.69
N ALA A 103 7.92 -9.50 -7.70
CA ALA A 103 7.08 -10.10 -6.66
C ALA A 103 6.34 -9.03 -5.83
N GLN A 104 6.99 -7.91 -5.52
CA GLN A 104 6.38 -6.79 -4.80
C GLN A 104 5.27 -6.11 -5.62
N ILE A 105 5.46 -5.93 -6.92
CA ILE A 105 4.45 -5.40 -7.84
C ILE A 105 3.22 -6.31 -7.86
N ASP A 106 3.42 -7.62 -8.03
CA ASP A 106 2.34 -8.61 -8.04
C ASP A 106 1.58 -8.65 -6.71
N GLN A 107 2.30 -8.53 -5.59
CA GLN A 107 1.69 -8.45 -4.26
C GLN A 107 0.86 -7.19 -4.09
N LEU A 108 1.38 -6.03 -4.52
CA LEU A 108 0.68 -4.76 -4.43
C LEU A 108 -0.58 -4.74 -5.29
N ASP A 109 -0.51 -5.26 -6.51
CA ASP A 109 -1.66 -5.37 -7.42
C ASP A 109 -2.78 -6.23 -6.82
N LYS A 110 -2.44 -7.37 -6.22
CA LYS A 110 -3.40 -8.23 -5.51
C LYS A 110 -4.07 -7.50 -4.34
N LEU A 111 -3.30 -6.75 -3.54
CA LEU A 111 -3.86 -5.98 -2.41
C LEU A 111 -4.79 -4.87 -2.87
N ILE A 112 -4.45 -4.16 -3.94
CA ILE A 112 -5.31 -3.14 -4.55
C ILE A 112 -6.61 -3.79 -5.05
N THR A 113 -6.51 -4.88 -5.79
CA THR A 113 -7.68 -5.64 -6.29
C THR A 113 -8.60 -6.07 -5.15
N GLN A 114 -8.04 -6.57 -4.04
CA GLN A 114 -8.82 -6.94 -2.85
C GLN A 114 -9.49 -5.73 -2.19
N ALA A 115 -8.80 -4.59 -2.13
CA ALA A 115 -9.35 -3.36 -1.55
C ALA A 115 -10.46 -2.75 -2.42
N GLU A 116 -10.45 -3.00 -3.72
CA GLU A 116 -11.47 -2.54 -4.67
C GLU A 116 -12.65 -3.50 -4.83
N ALA A 117 -12.53 -4.72 -4.30
CA ALA A 117 -13.56 -5.73 -4.43
C ALA A 117 -14.91 -5.24 -3.87
N GLN A 118 -15.96 -5.52 -4.62
CA GLN A 118 -17.34 -5.26 -4.22
C GLN A 118 -17.92 -6.48 -3.51
N VAL A 119 -18.63 -6.23 -2.41
CA VAL A 119 -19.22 -7.25 -1.55
C VAL A 119 -20.71 -6.96 -1.40
N GLU A 120 -21.55 -7.98 -1.55
CA GLU A 120 -22.97 -7.88 -1.23
C GLU A 120 -23.15 -7.84 0.28
N VAL A 121 -23.75 -6.77 0.79
CA VAL A 121 -24.03 -6.54 2.21
C VAL A 121 -25.53 -6.47 2.41
N VAL A 122 -26.05 -7.27 3.33
CA VAL A 122 -27.43 -7.25 3.74
C VAL A 122 -27.55 -6.63 5.11
N ILE A 123 -28.34 -5.60 5.24
CA ILE A 123 -28.68 -4.98 6.51
C ILE A 123 -30.07 -5.46 6.92
N LEU A 124 -30.18 -6.08 8.09
CA LEU A 124 -31.44 -6.44 8.73
C LEU A 124 -31.79 -5.40 9.80
N SER A 125 -33.05 -4.95 9.81
CA SER A 125 -33.57 -4.01 10.81
C SER A 125 -34.95 -4.44 11.27
N ASP A 126 -35.66 -3.58 12.00
CA ASP A 126 -36.98 -3.85 12.57
C ASP A 126 -38.15 -3.15 11.85
N GLY A 127 -37.86 -2.42 10.78
CA GLY A 127 -38.85 -1.60 10.07
C GLY A 127 -39.24 -0.30 10.77
N LEU A 128 -38.68 -0.03 11.96
CA LEU A 128 -38.97 1.12 12.83
C LEU A 128 -37.75 1.99 13.10
N THR A 129 -36.57 1.45 12.94
CA THR A 129 -35.29 2.13 13.08
C THR A 129 -34.90 2.79 11.76
N ASP A 130 -34.68 4.09 11.76
CA ASP A 130 -34.14 4.84 10.63
C ASP A 130 -32.64 4.67 10.55
N VAL A 131 -32.17 4.04 9.47
CA VAL A 131 -30.78 3.64 9.32
C VAL A 131 -30.05 4.58 8.36
N VAL A 132 -28.87 5.03 8.80
CA VAL A 132 -27.92 5.81 7.98
C VAL A 132 -26.56 5.12 7.98
N ILE A 133 -25.94 4.97 6.81
CA ILE A 133 -24.56 4.52 6.68
C ILE A 133 -23.72 5.70 6.16
N TYR A 134 -22.72 6.10 6.94
CA TYR A 134 -21.84 7.22 6.56
C TYR A 134 -21.13 6.92 5.25
N HIS A 135 -21.01 7.92 4.37
CA HIS A 135 -20.46 7.84 3.00
C HIS A 135 -21.24 6.95 2.01
N VAL A 136 -22.36 6.33 2.45
CA VAL A 136 -23.26 5.57 1.57
C VAL A 136 -24.59 6.30 1.41
N GLY A 137 -25.23 6.67 2.52
CA GLY A 137 -26.47 7.44 2.53
C GLY A 137 -27.47 6.98 3.60
N ARG A 138 -28.64 7.65 3.59
CA ARG A 138 -29.78 7.28 4.43
C ARG A 138 -30.54 6.14 3.77
N LEU A 139 -30.67 5.02 4.46
CA LEU A 139 -31.40 3.84 3.99
C LEU A 139 -32.88 3.91 4.38
N GLY A 140 -33.24 4.66 5.43
CA GLY A 140 -34.58 4.82 5.94
C GLY A 140 -35.04 3.64 6.80
N LEU A 141 -36.36 3.43 6.81
CA LEU A 141 -37.04 2.35 7.56
C LEU A 141 -37.18 1.12 6.66
N PHE A 142 -36.73 -0.04 7.10
CA PHE A 142 -36.82 -1.32 6.38
C PHE A 142 -36.64 -2.51 7.30
N GLN A 143 -37.04 -3.69 6.86
CA GLN A 143 -36.74 -4.96 7.54
C GLN A 143 -35.46 -5.61 7.01
N GLU A 144 -35.29 -5.60 5.68
CA GLU A 144 -34.10 -6.10 5.00
C GLU A 144 -33.74 -5.17 3.84
N LYS A 145 -32.45 -4.91 3.66
CA LYS A 145 -31.95 -4.15 2.52
C LYS A 145 -30.59 -4.68 2.08
N SER A 146 -30.47 -5.00 0.77
CA SER A 146 -29.21 -5.40 0.15
C SER A 146 -28.52 -4.21 -0.49
N LEU A 147 -27.20 -4.14 -0.30
CA LEU A 147 -26.32 -3.10 -0.83
C LEU A 147 -25.10 -3.78 -1.43
N VAL A 148 -24.47 -3.14 -2.41
CA VAL A 148 -23.14 -3.52 -2.90
C VAL A 148 -22.15 -2.47 -2.40
N LEU A 149 -21.27 -2.87 -1.51
CA LEU A 149 -20.26 -1.98 -0.90
C LEU A 149 -18.86 -2.45 -1.28
N ARG A 150 -17.96 -1.49 -1.47
CA ARG A 150 -16.54 -1.80 -1.58
C ARG A 150 -16.00 -2.30 -0.25
N THR A 151 -14.94 -3.08 -0.27
CA THR A 151 -14.19 -3.45 0.91
C THR A 151 -13.80 -2.22 1.73
N GLY A 152 -14.05 -2.26 3.05
CA GLY A 152 -13.79 -1.11 3.93
C GLY A 152 -14.52 -1.19 5.27
N ASP A 153 -14.29 -0.17 6.10
CA ASP A 153 -14.97 0.03 7.38
C ASP A 153 -16.00 1.16 7.24
N TYR A 154 -17.25 0.85 7.50
CA TYR A 154 -18.37 1.79 7.42
C TYR A 154 -18.98 2.01 8.79
N THR A 155 -19.32 3.25 9.13
CA THR A 155 -20.10 3.55 10.33
C THR A 155 -21.57 3.60 9.96
N ALA A 156 -22.37 2.75 10.58
CA ALA A 156 -23.83 2.76 10.49
C ALA A 156 -24.44 3.28 11.79
N THR A 157 -25.48 4.07 11.69
CA THR A 157 -26.28 4.57 12.81
C THR A 157 -27.74 4.23 12.59
N GLY A 158 -28.45 3.90 13.66
CA GLY A 158 -29.89 3.73 13.69
C GLY A 158 -30.52 4.63 14.72
N SER A 159 -31.62 5.30 14.38
CA SER A 159 -32.40 6.11 15.30
C SER A 159 -33.87 5.74 15.29
N ARG A 160 -34.52 5.80 16.48
CA ARG A 160 -35.95 5.51 16.67
C ARG A 160 -36.50 6.32 17.83
N ASN A 161 -37.65 6.94 17.65
CA ASN A 161 -38.30 7.74 18.71
C ASN A 161 -38.55 6.89 19.99
N GLY A 162 -38.13 7.41 21.15
CA GLY A 162 -38.26 6.73 22.44
C GLY A 162 -37.23 5.63 22.70
N PHE A 163 -36.21 5.52 21.85
CA PHE A 163 -35.11 4.55 21.99
C PHE A 163 -33.76 5.23 21.87
N ARG A 164 -32.75 4.65 22.49
CA ARG A 164 -31.36 5.08 22.29
C ARG A 164 -30.88 4.80 20.88
N ASP A 165 -30.16 5.75 20.31
CA ASP A 165 -29.51 5.56 19.03
C ASP A 165 -28.46 4.46 19.11
N VAL A 166 -28.39 3.63 18.06
CA VAL A 166 -27.36 2.59 17.91
C VAL A 166 -26.32 3.06 16.92
N ARG A 167 -25.04 2.79 17.21
CA ARG A 167 -23.92 3.03 16.31
C ARG A 167 -23.06 1.77 16.21
N GLN A 168 -22.79 1.32 14.99
CA GLN A 168 -22.05 0.09 14.72
C GLN A 168 -21.05 0.31 13.56
N THR A 169 -19.87 -0.33 13.66
CA THR A 169 -18.93 -0.41 12.55
C THR A 169 -19.20 -1.67 11.74
N LEU A 170 -19.50 -1.49 10.46
CA LEU A 170 -19.67 -2.58 9.50
C LEU A 170 -18.32 -2.84 8.82
N LYS A 171 -17.67 -3.95 9.13
CA LYS A 171 -16.38 -4.34 8.53
C LYS A 171 -16.63 -5.17 7.28
N VAL A 172 -16.61 -4.55 6.11
CA VAL A 172 -16.80 -5.21 4.81
C VAL A 172 -15.45 -5.75 4.33
N ARG A 173 -15.35 -7.06 4.12
CA ARG A 173 -14.09 -7.75 3.76
C ARG A 173 -14.27 -8.58 2.49
N PRO A 174 -13.21 -8.71 1.63
CA PRO A 174 -13.28 -9.49 0.41
C PRO A 174 -13.33 -11.00 0.73
N GLY A 175 -13.93 -11.78 -0.17
CA GLY A 175 -13.92 -13.25 -0.09
C GLY A 175 -14.87 -13.89 0.91
N THR A 176 -15.67 -13.11 1.62
CA THR A 176 -16.65 -13.62 2.62
C THR A 176 -18.04 -13.94 2.04
N GLY A 177 -18.22 -13.75 0.72
CA GLY A 177 -19.52 -13.87 0.10
C GLY A 177 -20.48 -12.78 0.56
N ARG A 178 -21.80 -13.14 0.72
CA ARG A 178 -22.83 -12.22 1.23
C ARG A 178 -22.64 -11.99 2.73
N MET A 179 -22.44 -10.72 3.15
CA MET A 179 -22.31 -10.32 4.55
C MET A 179 -23.65 -9.84 5.11
N ILE A 180 -23.97 -10.23 6.34
CA ILE A 180 -25.22 -9.86 7.01
C ILE A 180 -24.90 -9.11 8.30
N PHE A 181 -25.44 -7.89 8.42
CA PHE A 181 -25.38 -7.07 9.63
C PHE A 181 -26.78 -6.80 10.14
N LYS A 182 -26.93 -6.76 11.49
CA LYS A 182 -28.19 -6.38 12.15
C LYS A 182 -28.02 -5.02 12.79
N LEU A 183 -28.94 -4.09 12.50
CA LEU A 183 -28.94 -2.73 13.04
C LEU A 183 -30.36 -2.31 13.43
N ARG A 184 -30.62 -2.22 14.74
CA ARG A 184 -31.90 -1.80 15.28
C ARG A 184 -31.74 -1.18 16.67
N CYS A 185 -32.62 -0.25 17.03
CA CYS A 185 -32.67 0.34 18.37
C CYS A 185 -33.47 -0.58 19.32
N GLU A 186 -32.83 -1.07 20.38
CA GLU A 186 -33.42 -2.04 21.33
C GLU A 186 -33.64 -1.45 22.72
N GLU A 187 -32.91 -0.39 23.11
CA GLU A 187 -32.96 0.20 24.46
C GLU A 187 -33.95 1.38 24.50
N PRO A 188 -35.07 1.31 25.22
CA PRO A 188 -35.96 2.45 25.47
C PRO A 188 -35.23 3.53 26.29
N ILE A 189 -35.64 4.80 26.10
CA ILE A 189 -35.17 5.95 26.91
C ILE A 189 -36.13 6.20 28.04
#